data_e0422682316e71a3a2bbeeb73a2ac7bb
#
_entry.id   e0422682316e71a3a2bbeeb73a2ac7bb
#
_cell.length_a   1.000
_cell.length_b   1.000
_cell.length_c   1.000
_cell.angle_alpha   90.00
_cell.angle_beta   90.00
_cell.angle_gamma   90.00
#
_symmetry.space_group_name_H-M   'P 1'
#
loop_
_entity.id
_entity.type
_entity.pdbx_description
1 polymer ?
#
loop_
_entity_poly.entity_id
_entity_poly.type
_entity_poly.pdbx_seq_one_letter_code
_entity_poly.pdbx_strand_id
1 'polypeptide(L)'
;ADNNTAVGYAALDQNTTGADNTAVGALALDATTTGGDLTAVGVNALGSNTTASFNSAFGYNALRNNTTGTVNDAFGYFALDQNTTGGANSAFGSRSLQNNTTGVSLVAVGRDALRQNTTGDQNTAVGRSALTSCTTGVRNDAFGDTTLDNVTTGMDNSAFGRGGLPNLTTGNGNVALGDISAVSTRLFNVTTESDRLILGHHNITNAYIKVALTVTSDERDKIDFGAVPFGLDFVNKLKPKSFWFRKDRNTDKKDGCQHYGFVAQDILALEGDNPVIIDNEQEDNLKYKGEHLVPVLVNAIQELSAKVTALEAG
;
A
#
# COMPACT_ATOMS: atom_id res chain seq x y z
N ALA A 1 -17.68 41.80 -11.50
CA ALA A 1 -17.83 40.37 -11.82
C ALA A 1 -18.03 40.21 -13.32
N ASP A 2 -16.96 39.93 -14.06
CA ASP A 2 -16.99 39.86 -15.51
C ASP A 2 -16.90 38.39 -15.98
N ASN A 3 -17.34 38.13 -17.21
CA ASN A 3 -17.21 36.82 -17.89
C ASN A 3 -17.86 35.62 -17.16
N ASN A 4 -18.92 35.84 -16.37
CA ASN A 4 -19.62 34.74 -15.70
C ASN A 4 -20.74 34.17 -16.56
N THR A 5 -20.93 32.85 -16.55
CA THR A 5 -22.04 32.15 -17.16
C THR A 5 -22.86 31.44 -16.08
N ALA A 6 -24.15 31.71 -15.98
CA ALA A 6 -25.05 31.07 -15.02
C ALA A 6 -26.30 30.54 -15.71
N VAL A 7 -26.58 29.25 -15.57
CA VAL A 7 -27.78 28.58 -16.12
C VAL A 7 -28.38 27.65 -15.06
N GLY A 8 -29.53 28.01 -14.53
CA GLY A 8 -30.24 27.23 -13.51
C GLY A 8 -30.84 28.07 -12.39
N TYR A 9 -31.68 27.42 -11.56
CA TYR A 9 -32.27 28.10 -10.41
C TYR A 9 -31.18 28.43 -9.39
N ALA A 10 -31.06 29.73 -9.00
CA ALA A 10 -30.08 30.27 -8.07
C ALA A 10 -28.60 29.90 -8.40
N ALA A 11 -28.29 29.73 -9.70
CA ALA A 11 -26.88 29.57 -10.10
C ALA A 11 -26.15 30.90 -9.97
N LEU A 12 -25.00 30.95 -9.23
CA LEU A 12 -24.21 32.15 -8.92
C LEU A 12 -25.01 33.27 -8.22
N ASP A 13 -26.01 32.93 -7.41
CA ASP A 13 -26.95 33.93 -6.83
C ASP A 13 -26.25 34.97 -5.94
N GLN A 14 -25.27 34.55 -5.14
CA GLN A 14 -24.58 35.44 -4.18
C GLN A 14 -23.30 36.10 -4.75
N ASN A 15 -23.00 35.90 -6.04
CA ASN A 15 -21.73 36.41 -6.60
C ASN A 15 -21.68 37.95 -6.64
N THR A 16 -20.69 38.50 -5.97
CA THR A 16 -20.46 39.95 -5.91
C THR A 16 -19.33 40.44 -6.83
N THR A 17 -18.14 39.85 -6.70
CA THR A 17 -16.95 40.27 -7.45
C THR A 17 -16.22 39.15 -8.16
N GLY A 18 -16.61 37.87 -7.94
CA GLY A 18 -16.00 36.73 -8.62
C GLY A 18 -16.14 36.80 -10.14
N ALA A 19 -15.08 36.51 -10.87
CA ALA A 19 -15.01 36.57 -12.32
C ALA A 19 -14.67 35.19 -12.93
N ASP A 20 -14.93 35.05 -14.23
CA ASP A 20 -14.57 33.86 -15.03
C ASP A 20 -15.18 32.54 -14.51
N ASN A 21 -16.41 32.62 -13.95
CA ASN A 21 -17.11 31.47 -13.40
C ASN A 21 -18.13 30.89 -14.37
N THR A 22 -18.23 29.58 -14.45
CA THR A 22 -19.27 28.86 -15.18
C THR A 22 -20.10 28.03 -14.23
N ALA A 23 -21.40 28.33 -14.09
CA ALA A 23 -22.35 27.61 -13.24
C ALA A 23 -23.52 27.08 -14.08
N VAL A 24 -23.67 25.77 -14.19
CA VAL A 24 -24.77 25.13 -14.92
C VAL A 24 -25.45 24.09 -14.03
N GLY A 25 -26.63 24.41 -13.53
CA GLY A 25 -27.39 23.54 -12.63
C GLY A 25 -28.07 24.33 -11.52
N ALA A 26 -29.13 23.79 -10.92
CA ALA A 26 -29.75 24.41 -9.77
C ALA A 26 -28.77 24.47 -8.59
N LEU A 27 -28.63 25.64 -7.95
CA LEU A 27 -27.75 25.90 -6.81
C LEU A 27 -26.26 25.65 -7.12
N ALA A 28 -25.84 25.69 -8.39
CA ALA A 28 -24.41 25.63 -8.74
C ALA A 28 -23.75 26.97 -8.39
N LEU A 29 -22.65 26.94 -7.57
CA LEU A 29 -21.92 28.13 -7.09
C LEU A 29 -22.81 29.16 -6.36
N ASP A 30 -23.92 28.72 -5.74
CA ASP A 30 -24.92 29.68 -5.22
C ASP A 30 -24.36 30.54 -4.07
N ALA A 31 -23.49 30.03 -3.22
CA ALA A 31 -22.87 30.76 -2.10
C ALA A 31 -21.59 31.51 -2.49
N THR A 32 -21.13 31.46 -3.74
CA THR A 32 -19.90 32.10 -4.17
C THR A 32 -20.03 33.62 -4.10
N THR A 33 -19.10 34.29 -3.40
CA THR A 33 -19.09 35.76 -3.30
C THR A 33 -17.98 36.41 -4.11
N THR A 34 -16.73 35.94 -3.91
CA THR A 34 -15.53 36.53 -4.54
C THR A 34 -14.65 35.51 -5.27
N GLY A 35 -14.96 34.22 -5.16
CA GLY A 35 -14.23 33.16 -5.88
C GLY A 35 -14.29 33.34 -7.39
N GLY A 36 -13.18 33.08 -8.09
CA GLY A 36 -13.05 33.16 -9.54
C GLY A 36 -12.44 31.91 -10.16
N ASP A 37 -12.47 31.85 -11.49
CA ASP A 37 -11.94 30.70 -12.26
C ASP A 37 -12.58 29.36 -11.83
N LEU A 38 -13.91 29.36 -11.66
CA LEU A 38 -14.65 28.19 -11.19
C LEU A 38 -15.50 27.59 -12.30
N THR A 39 -15.53 26.27 -12.37
CA THR A 39 -16.45 25.55 -13.25
C THR A 39 -17.30 24.58 -12.43
N ALA A 40 -18.62 24.81 -12.39
CA ALA A 40 -19.57 23.96 -11.68
C ALA A 40 -20.72 23.53 -12.62
N VAL A 41 -20.78 22.25 -12.91
CA VAL A 41 -21.82 21.65 -13.77
C VAL A 41 -22.53 20.54 -13.00
N GLY A 42 -23.75 20.77 -12.59
CA GLY A 42 -24.55 19.83 -11.82
C GLY A 42 -25.34 20.51 -10.72
N VAL A 43 -26.40 19.84 -10.25
CA VAL A 43 -27.17 20.37 -9.12
C VAL A 43 -26.27 20.43 -7.88
N ASN A 44 -26.20 21.62 -7.25
CA ASN A 44 -25.44 21.88 -6.03
C ASN A 44 -23.92 21.64 -6.15
N ALA A 45 -23.38 21.67 -7.37
CA ALA A 45 -21.93 21.61 -7.60
C ALA A 45 -21.28 22.89 -7.06
N LEU A 46 -20.24 22.78 -6.17
CA LEU A 46 -19.61 23.88 -5.47
C LEU A 46 -20.60 24.79 -4.72
N GLY A 47 -21.74 24.25 -4.27
CA GLY A 47 -22.84 25.05 -3.69
C GLY A 47 -22.44 25.87 -2.46
N SER A 48 -21.51 25.40 -1.62
CA SER A 48 -21.03 26.14 -0.42
C SER A 48 -19.71 26.90 -0.64
N ASN A 49 -19.19 26.95 -1.88
CA ASN A 49 -17.98 27.71 -2.17
C ASN A 49 -18.21 29.20 -1.90
N THR A 50 -17.32 29.84 -1.13
CA THR A 50 -17.48 31.28 -0.84
C THR A 50 -16.41 32.12 -1.53
N THR A 51 -15.16 31.86 -1.24
CA THR A 51 -14.02 32.66 -1.71
C THR A 51 -12.96 31.87 -2.46
N ALA A 52 -13.08 30.54 -2.46
CA ALA A 52 -12.11 29.68 -3.12
C ALA A 52 -12.16 29.84 -4.65
N SER A 53 -11.00 29.69 -5.28
CA SER A 53 -10.81 29.81 -6.74
C SER A 53 -10.15 28.54 -7.31
N PHE A 54 -10.16 28.44 -8.65
CA PHE A 54 -9.51 27.36 -9.39
C PHE A 54 -10.05 25.97 -9.05
N ASN A 55 -11.38 25.84 -8.88
CA ASN A 55 -12.00 24.54 -8.65
C ASN A 55 -12.90 24.15 -9.84
N SER A 56 -12.87 22.87 -10.21
CA SER A 56 -13.74 22.30 -11.25
C SER A 56 -14.64 21.22 -10.64
N ALA A 57 -15.96 21.33 -10.76
CA ALA A 57 -16.91 20.36 -10.23
C ALA A 57 -17.94 19.95 -11.28
N PHE A 58 -17.98 18.67 -11.64
CA PHE A 58 -18.91 18.09 -12.60
C PHE A 58 -19.67 16.92 -11.96
N GLY A 59 -20.93 17.12 -11.63
CA GLY A 59 -21.78 16.10 -11.06
C GLY A 59 -22.70 16.62 -9.96
N TYR A 60 -23.69 15.81 -9.61
CA TYR A 60 -24.57 16.09 -8.48
C TYR A 60 -23.76 16.12 -7.18
N ASN A 61 -23.82 17.23 -6.44
CA ASN A 61 -23.09 17.48 -5.18
C ASN A 61 -21.55 17.32 -5.31
N ALA A 62 -20.95 17.49 -6.49
CA ALA A 62 -19.49 17.53 -6.60
C ALA A 62 -18.96 18.78 -5.90
N LEU A 63 -17.98 18.61 -4.97
CA LEU A 63 -17.41 19.69 -4.12
C LEU A 63 -18.45 20.52 -3.37
N ARG A 64 -19.59 19.96 -3.05
CA ARG A 64 -20.73 20.71 -2.48
C ARG A 64 -20.34 21.55 -1.26
N ASN A 65 -19.61 20.95 -0.30
CA ASN A 65 -19.30 21.60 0.99
C ASN A 65 -17.94 22.35 0.97
N ASN A 66 -17.30 22.48 -0.19
CA ASN A 66 -16.05 23.24 -0.27
C ASN A 66 -16.31 24.71 0.08
N THR A 67 -15.53 25.24 1.02
CA THR A 67 -15.65 26.64 1.43
C THR A 67 -14.47 27.49 0.93
N THR A 68 -13.26 27.06 1.26
CA THR A 68 -12.02 27.80 0.96
C THR A 68 -10.93 26.94 0.32
N GLY A 69 -11.18 25.63 0.08
CA GLY A 69 -10.24 24.76 -0.61
C GLY A 69 -10.08 25.15 -2.09
N THR A 70 -8.84 25.26 -2.56
CA THR A 70 -8.50 25.69 -3.92
C THR A 70 -7.86 24.59 -4.74
N VAL A 71 -7.91 24.74 -6.06
CA VAL A 71 -7.26 23.81 -7.01
C VAL A 71 -7.77 22.37 -6.86
N ASN A 72 -9.07 22.19 -6.74
CA ASN A 72 -9.69 20.88 -6.67
C ASN A 72 -10.46 20.55 -7.95
N ASP A 73 -10.28 19.36 -8.47
CA ASP A 73 -11.02 18.81 -9.61
C ASP A 73 -11.90 17.63 -9.16
N ALA A 74 -13.21 17.75 -9.28
CA ALA A 74 -14.18 16.75 -8.85
C ALA A 74 -15.15 16.37 -9.99
N PHE A 75 -15.02 15.15 -10.52
CA PHE A 75 -15.84 14.64 -11.62
C PHE A 75 -16.59 13.38 -11.17
N GLY A 76 -17.85 13.52 -10.83
CA GLY A 76 -18.70 12.40 -10.44
C GLY A 76 -19.75 12.74 -9.39
N TYR A 77 -20.73 11.86 -9.25
CA TYR A 77 -21.76 11.92 -8.22
C TYR A 77 -21.12 11.86 -6.82
N PHE A 78 -21.28 12.92 -6.01
CA PHE A 78 -20.64 13.11 -4.68
C PHE A 78 -19.10 13.03 -4.68
N ALA A 79 -18.42 13.36 -5.77
CA ALA A 79 -16.95 13.49 -5.75
C ALA A 79 -16.54 14.69 -4.87
N LEU A 80 -15.63 14.49 -3.90
CA LEU A 80 -15.17 15.49 -2.92
C LEU A 80 -16.31 16.22 -2.17
N ASP A 81 -17.46 15.58 -1.96
CA ASP A 81 -18.66 16.20 -1.42
C ASP A 81 -18.44 16.91 -0.06
N GLN A 82 -17.69 16.29 0.84
CA GLN A 82 -17.45 16.81 2.20
C GLN A 82 -16.18 17.69 2.33
N ASN A 83 -15.47 17.96 1.23
CA ASN A 83 -14.28 18.79 1.30
C ASN A 83 -14.63 20.19 1.82
N THR A 84 -13.86 20.70 2.77
CA THR A 84 -14.08 22.06 3.32
C THR A 84 -12.95 23.00 2.95
N THR A 85 -11.72 22.64 3.31
CA THR A 85 -10.53 23.47 3.14
C THR A 85 -9.39 22.74 2.41
N GLY A 86 -9.53 21.42 2.16
CA GLY A 86 -8.54 20.64 1.42
C GLY A 86 -8.33 21.20 0.01
N GLY A 87 -7.08 21.20 -0.46
CA GLY A 87 -6.69 21.74 -1.76
C GLY A 87 -5.81 20.83 -2.59
N ALA A 88 -5.67 21.12 -3.87
CA ALA A 88 -4.88 20.35 -4.83
C ALA A 88 -5.32 18.85 -4.91
N ASN A 89 -6.63 18.60 -4.88
CA ASN A 89 -7.18 17.25 -4.94
C ASN A 89 -7.83 16.97 -6.30
N SER A 90 -7.58 15.79 -6.85
CA SER A 90 -8.19 15.30 -8.10
C SER A 90 -9.03 14.06 -7.85
N ALA A 91 -10.35 14.17 -8.03
CA ALA A 91 -11.32 13.11 -7.76
C ALA A 91 -12.16 12.79 -9.01
N PHE A 92 -11.93 11.66 -9.64
CA PHE A 92 -12.63 11.20 -10.84
C PHE A 92 -13.37 9.89 -10.57
N GLY A 93 -14.66 9.98 -10.37
CA GLY A 93 -15.53 8.82 -10.13
C GLY A 93 -16.60 9.09 -9.09
N SER A 94 -17.68 8.30 -9.13
CA SER A 94 -18.75 8.40 -8.15
C SER A 94 -18.20 8.14 -6.74
N ARG A 95 -18.39 9.08 -5.82
CA ARG A 95 -17.94 9.04 -4.40
C ARG A 95 -16.43 8.94 -4.20
N SER A 96 -15.62 9.30 -5.22
CA SER A 96 -14.17 9.48 -5.02
C SER A 96 -13.92 10.61 -4.03
N LEU A 97 -13.06 10.39 -3.01
CA LEU A 97 -12.75 11.35 -1.93
C LEU A 97 -14.00 11.93 -1.23
N GLN A 98 -15.11 11.20 -1.20
CA GLN A 98 -16.40 11.74 -0.72
C GLN A 98 -16.31 12.39 0.66
N ASN A 99 -15.58 11.78 1.61
CA ASN A 99 -15.53 12.21 3.00
C ASN A 99 -14.30 13.07 3.32
N ASN A 100 -13.48 13.43 2.32
CA ASN A 100 -12.34 14.32 2.56
C ASN A 100 -12.81 15.63 3.15
N THR A 101 -12.13 16.11 4.19
CA THR A 101 -12.43 17.41 4.81
C THR A 101 -11.31 18.41 4.59
N THR A 102 -10.09 18.06 4.98
CA THR A 102 -8.92 18.94 4.95
C THR A 102 -7.71 18.35 4.23
N GLY A 103 -7.77 17.07 3.86
CA GLY A 103 -6.66 16.39 3.17
C GLY A 103 -6.29 17.07 1.85
N VAL A 104 -5.00 17.13 1.55
CA VAL A 104 -4.43 17.84 0.38
C VAL A 104 -3.59 16.94 -0.51
N SER A 105 -3.42 17.34 -1.76
CA SER A 105 -2.58 16.64 -2.75
C SER A 105 -2.98 15.18 -2.97
N LEU A 106 -4.28 14.94 -3.11
CA LEU A 106 -4.86 13.61 -3.27
C LEU A 106 -5.24 13.34 -4.73
N VAL A 107 -5.00 12.13 -5.20
CA VAL A 107 -5.47 11.64 -6.49
C VAL A 107 -6.36 10.42 -6.28
N ALA A 108 -7.63 10.52 -6.68
CA ALA A 108 -8.58 9.42 -6.59
C ALA A 108 -9.31 9.20 -7.91
N VAL A 109 -8.98 8.14 -8.60
CA VAL A 109 -9.58 7.77 -9.90
C VAL A 109 -10.29 6.43 -9.78
N GLY A 110 -11.61 6.46 -9.83
CA GLY A 110 -12.44 5.26 -9.70
C GLY A 110 -13.56 5.43 -8.69
N ARG A 111 -14.60 4.61 -8.81
CA ARG A 111 -15.72 4.62 -7.87
C ARG A 111 -15.23 4.23 -6.47
N ASP A 112 -15.59 5.01 -5.46
CA ASP A 112 -15.23 4.81 -4.05
C ASP A 112 -13.72 4.87 -3.77
N ALA A 113 -12.86 5.35 -4.69
CA ALA A 113 -11.43 5.55 -4.44
C ALA A 113 -11.23 6.61 -3.35
N LEU A 114 -10.42 6.32 -2.30
CA LEU A 114 -10.18 7.18 -1.12
C LEU A 114 -11.46 7.70 -0.45
N ARG A 115 -12.55 6.96 -0.55
CA ARG A 115 -13.87 7.44 -0.13
C ARG A 115 -13.91 7.92 1.31
N GLN A 116 -13.23 7.24 2.24
CA GLN A 116 -13.27 7.55 3.67
C GLN A 116 -12.13 8.46 4.15
N ASN A 117 -11.28 8.94 3.24
CA ASN A 117 -10.24 9.89 3.63
C ASN A 117 -10.87 11.12 4.30
N THR A 118 -10.29 11.54 5.42
CA THR A 118 -10.73 12.76 6.12
C THR A 118 -9.64 13.82 6.09
N THR A 119 -8.46 13.48 6.57
CA THR A 119 -7.33 14.41 6.74
C THR A 119 -6.01 13.87 6.21
N GLY A 120 -5.99 12.63 5.68
CA GLY A 120 -4.78 12.05 5.10
C GLY A 120 -4.36 12.80 3.84
N ASP A 121 -3.05 13.03 3.68
CA ASP A 121 -2.45 13.79 2.59
C ASP A 121 -1.65 12.91 1.63
N GLN A 122 -1.45 13.40 0.39
CA GLN A 122 -0.49 12.83 -0.56
C GLN A 122 -0.75 11.34 -0.88
N ASN A 123 -2.00 10.91 -0.89
CA ASN A 123 -2.36 9.57 -1.29
C ASN A 123 -2.79 9.51 -2.76
N THR A 124 -2.36 8.45 -3.47
CA THR A 124 -2.78 8.17 -4.84
C THR A 124 -3.58 6.87 -4.88
N ALA A 125 -4.83 6.93 -5.34
CA ALA A 125 -5.70 5.77 -5.50
C ALA A 125 -6.28 5.69 -6.91
N VAL A 126 -5.89 4.70 -7.67
CA VAL A 126 -6.38 4.47 -9.03
C VAL A 126 -6.99 3.07 -9.11
N GLY A 127 -8.30 3.00 -9.17
CA GLY A 127 -9.07 1.77 -9.21
C GLY A 127 -10.34 1.85 -8.37
N ARG A 128 -11.32 0.99 -8.65
CA ARG A 128 -12.54 0.90 -7.85
C ARG A 128 -12.17 0.50 -6.41
N SER A 129 -12.62 1.28 -5.44
CA SER A 129 -12.39 1.04 -4.00
C SER A 129 -10.90 0.97 -3.59
N ALA A 130 -9.97 1.51 -4.39
CA ALA A 130 -8.59 1.66 -3.97
C ALA A 130 -8.51 2.61 -2.77
N LEU A 131 -7.80 2.21 -1.68
CA LEU A 131 -7.67 2.95 -0.41
C LEU A 131 -9.02 3.38 0.19
N THR A 132 -10.08 2.61 -0.01
CA THR A 132 -11.44 3.05 0.37
C THR A 132 -11.61 3.32 1.87
N SER A 133 -10.88 2.61 2.74
CA SER A 133 -10.97 2.73 4.22
C SER A 133 -9.92 3.69 4.80
N CYS A 134 -9.03 4.26 3.99
CA CYS A 134 -8.02 5.20 4.46
C CYS A 134 -8.69 6.44 5.05
N THR A 135 -8.35 6.77 6.29
CA THR A 135 -8.91 7.93 7.00
C THR A 135 -7.89 9.05 7.18
N THR A 136 -6.74 8.71 7.76
CA THR A 136 -5.66 9.66 8.10
C THR A 136 -4.30 9.20 7.60
N GLY A 137 -4.22 8.03 6.94
CA GLY A 137 -2.98 7.54 6.33
C GLY A 137 -2.45 8.52 5.27
N VAL A 138 -1.12 8.60 5.14
CA VAL A 138 -0.47 9.54 4.21
C VAL A 138 0.53 8.85 3.31
N ARG A 139 0.77 9.40 2.11
CA ARG A 139 1.75 8.92 1.13
C ARG A 139 1.57 7.44 0.76
N ASN A 140 0.32 7.01 0.59
CA ASN A 140 0.04 5.67 0.09
C ASN A 140 -0.31 5.71 -1.40
N ASP A 141 0.28 4.79 -2.18
CA ASP A 141 0.03 4.65 -3.61
C ASP A 141 -0.65 3.31 -3.91
N ALA A 142 -1.88 3.35 -4.39
CA ALA A 142 -2.70 2.19 -4.71
C ALA A 142 -3.14 2.19 -6.18
N PHE A 143 -2.66 1.24 -6.96
CA PHE A 143 -3.02 1.07 -8.37
C PHE A 143 -3.65 -0.30 -8.62
N GLY A 144 -4.96 -0.33 -8.77
CA GLY A 144 -5.74 -1.53 -9.02
C GLY A 144 -7.05 -1.58 -8.24
N ASP A 145 -7.97 -2.42 -8.67
CA ASP A 145 -9.25 -2.63 -8.01
C ASP A 145 -9.05 -3.17 -6.59
N THR A 146 -9.65 -2.57 -5.57
CA THR A 146 -9.56 -2.94 -4.14
C THR A 146 -8.11 -3.04 -3.60
N THR A 147 -7.18 -2.27 -4.17
CA THR A 147 -5.80 -2.21 -3.68
C THR A 147 -5.73 -1.37 -2.41
N LEU A 148 -5.05 -1.88 -1.35
CA LEU A 148 -4.93 -1.23 -0.04
C LEU A 148 -6.31 -0.84 0.58
N ASP A 149 -7.37 -1.58 0.29
CA ASP A 149 -8.74 -1.20 0.63
C ASP A 149 -9.03 -1.17 2.15
N ASN A 150 -8.27 -1.88 2.96
CA ASN A 150 -8.40 -1.90 4.42
C ASN A 150 -7.40 -1.00 5.18
N VAL A 151 -6.47 -0.34 4.50
CA VAL A 151 -5.57 0.63 5.15
C VAL A 151 -6.40 1.75 5.79
N THR A 152 -6.12 2.05 7.06
CA THR A 152 -6.79 3.11 7.82
C THR A 152 -5.87 4.28 8.11
N THR A 153 -4.77 4.02 8.81
CA THR A 153 -3.78 5.01 9.25
C THR A 153 -2.36 4.71 8.78
N GLY A 154 -2.16 3.57 8.08
CA GLY A 154 -0.86 3.19 7.52
C GLY A 154 -0.30 4.25 6.56
N MET A 155 1.02 4.39 6.52
CA MET A 155 1.74 5.41 5.76
C MET A 155 2.79 4.80 4.83
N ASP A 156 3.15 5.52 3.77
CA ASP A 156 4.28 5.17 2.89
C ASP A 156 4.14 3.78 2.23
N ASN A 157 2.91 3.31 1.99
CA ASN A 157 2.70 2.01 1.35
C ASN A 157 2.43 2.17 -0.14
N SER A 158 3.06 1.32 -0.97
CA SER A 158 2.89 1.32 -2.43
C SER A 158 2.45 -0.05 -2.91
N ALA A 159 1.28 -0.16 -3.55
CA ALA A 159 0.77 -1.43 -4.05
C ALA A 159 0.23 -1.31 -5.48
N PHE A 160 0.65 -2.24 -6.34
CA PHE A 160 0.29 -2.31 -7.75
C PHE A 160 -0.31 -3.68 -8.08
N GLY A 161 -1.55 -3.68 -8.57
CA GLY A 161 -2.29 -4.88 -8.92
C GLY A 161 -3.60 -5.01 -8.14
N ARG A 162 -4.54 -5.79 -8.64
CA ARG A 162 -5.84 -5.98 -8.01
C ARG A 162 -5.69 -6.59 -6.60
N GLY A 163 -6.30 -5.96 -5.60
CA GLY A 163 -6.25 -6.43 -4.22
C GLY A 163 -4.84 -6.49 -3.64
N GLY A 164 -3.93 -5.60 -4.07
CA GLY A 164 -2.61 -5.49 -3.47
C GLY A 164 -2.72 -5.15 -1.98
N LEU A 165 -2.08 -5.95 -1.09
CA LEU A 165 -2.09 -5.79 0.38
C LEU A 165 -3.49 -5.60 0.99
N PRO A 166 -4.45 -6.46 0.70
CA PRO A 166 -5.86 -6.22 1.03
C PRO A 166 -6.18 -6.35 2.53
N ASN A 167 -5.25 -6.87 3.35
CA ASN A 167 -5.44 -7.00 4.80
C ASN A 167 -4.61 -5.98 5.60
N LEU A 168 -3.78 -5.18 4.93
CA LEU A 168 -2.98 -4.15 5.60
C LEU A 168 -3.91 -3.10 6.20
N THR A 169 -3.70 -2.76 7.48
CA THR A 169 -4.49 -1.78 8.22
C THR A 169 -3.67 -0.57 8.66
N THR A 170 -2.60 -0.79 9.41
CA THR A 170 -1.79 0.26 10.06
C THR A 170 -0.29 0.15 9.77
N GLY A 171 0.17 -0.90 9.08
CA GLY A 171 1.58 -1.05 8.72
C GLY A 171 2.07 0.03 7.75
N ASN A 172 3.36 0.34 7.80
CA ASN A 172 3.99 1.41 7.05
C ASN A 172 5.10 0.88 6.13
N GLY A 173 5.45 1.62 5.09
CA GLY A 173 6.63 1.35 4.26
C GLY A 173 6.55 0.03 3.46
N ASN A 174 5.37 -0.52 3.21
CA ASN A 174 5.23 -1.77 2.49
C ASN A 174 5.12 -1.54 0.98
N VAL A 175 5.81 -2.36 0.19
CA VAL A 175 5.73 -2.37 -1.27
C VAL A 175 5.20 -3.70 -1.76
N ALA A 176 4.17 -3.69 -2.61
CA ALA A 176 3.62 -4.89 -3.21
C ALA A 176 3.42 -4.75 -4.72
N LEU A 177 3.90 -5.72 -5.48
CA LEU A 177 3.72 -5.80 -6.93
C LEU A 177 3.07 -7.12 -7.31
N GLY A 178 1.90 -7.07 -7.93
CA GLY A 178 1.17 -8.24 -8.42
C GLY A 178 -0.27 -8.31 -7.91
N ASP A 179 -1.05 -9.20 -8.50
CA ASP A 179 -2.40 -9.52 -8.03
C ASP A 179 -2.28 -10.37 -6.75
N ILE A 180 -2.52 -9.76 -5.58
CA ILE A 180 -2.40 -10.40 -4.26
C ILE A 180 -3.80 -10.71 -3.70
N SER A 181 -4.84 -10.52 -4.49
CA SER A 181 -6.26 -10.64 -4.09
C SER A 181 -6.72 -12.04 -3.72
N ALA A 182 -5.85 -13.04 -3.73
CA ALA A 182 -6.29 -14.40 -3.52
C ALA A 182 -6.57 -14.73 -2.06
N VAL A 183 -7.75 -15.06 -1.88
CA VAL A 183 -8.49 -15.90 -0.93
C VAL A 183 -7.63 -16.77 0.01
N SER A 184 -7.90 -16.65 1.32
CA SER A 184 -7.73 -17.63 2.42
C SER A 184 -6.43 -18.43 2.63
N THR A 185 -5.50 -18.52 1.68
CA THR A 185 -4.23 -19.27 1.81
C THR A 185 -3.02 -18.46 1.39
N ARG A 186 -2.92 -17.23 1.85
CA ARG A 186 -1.85 -16.30 1.47
C ARG A 186 -0.53 -16.74 2.09
N LEU A 187 0.51 -16.86 1.25
CA LEU A 187 1.88 -17.05 1.72
C LEU A 187 2.38 -15.82 2.53
N PHE A 188 1.77 -14.64 2.32
CA PHE A 188 2.12 -13.40 2.96
C PHE A 188 0.86 -12.63 3.37
N ASN A 189 0.48 -12.71 4.63
CA ASN A 189 -0.60 -11.93 5.19
C ASN A 189 -0.02 -10.74 5.97
N VAL A 190 0.05 -9.58 5.31
CA VAL A 190 0.52 -8.33 5.94
C VAL A 190 -0.70 -7.60 6.47
N THR A 191 -0.76 -7.36 7.76
CA THR A 191 -1.89 -6.72 8.46
C THR A 191 -1.47 -5.42 9.16
N THR A 192 -0.45 -5.49 9.98
CA THR A 192 0.11 -4.36 10.75
C THR A 192 1.63 -4.24 10.60
N GLU A 193 2.23 -5.20 9.90
CA GLU A 193 3.67 -5.24 9.69
C GLU A 193 4.12 -4.10 8.76
N SER A 194 5.35 -3.65 8.96
CA SER A 194 5.97 -2.56 8.20
C SER A 194 7.20 -3.03 7.43
N ASP A 195 7.63 -2.22 6.45
CA ASP A 195 8.88 -2.36 5.72
C ASP A 195 9.04 -3.71 5.00
N ARG A 196 7.97 -4.17 4.34
CA ARG A 196 7.93 -5.42 3.58
C ARG A 196 7.93 -5.15 2.07
N LEU A 197 8.76 -5.90 1.34
CA LEU A 197 8.68 -6.00 -0.11
C LEU A 197 8.03 -7.34 -0.50
N ILE A 198 6.88 -7.29 -1.16
CA ILE A 198 6.13 -8.44 -1.63
C ILE A 198 6.06 -8.42 -3.16
N LEU A 199 6.60 -9.45 -3.79
CA LEU A 199 6.61 -9.57 -5.25
C LEU A 199 5.81 -10.79 -5.68
N GLY A 200 4.82 -10.57 -6.54
CA GLY A 200 4.09 -11.63 -7.22
C GLY A 200 2.80 -12.07 -6.54
N HIS A 201 2.22 -13.14 -7.08
CA HIS A 201 0.98 -13.76 -6.66
C HIS A 201 1.28 -15.15 -6.06
N HIS A 202 0.44 -15.66 -5.16
CA HIS A 202 0.64 -16.98 -4.51
C HIS A 202 0.76 -18.17 -5.49
N ASN A 203 0.27 -18.03 -6.72
CA ASN A 203 0.40 -19.05 -7.77
C ASN A 203 1.68 -18.90 -8.64
N ILE A 204 2.56 -17.94 -8.34
CA ILE A 204 3.82 -17.80 -9.06
C ILE A 204 4.77 -18.90 -8.60
N THR A 205 5.11 -19.79 -9.52
CA THR A 205 6.01 -20.94 -9.27
C THR A 205 7.45 -20.67 -9.69
N ASN A 206 7.69 -19.65 -10.53
CA ASN A 206 9.02 -19.34 -11.06
C ASN A 206 9.26 -17.83 -11.08
N ALA A 207 10.43 -17.41 -10.61
CA ALA A 207 10.94 -16.06 -10.77
C ALA A 207 12.19 -16.09 -11.64
N TYR A 208 12.18 -15.38 -12.76
CA TYR A 208 13.32 -15.30 -13.67
C TYR A 208 14.04 -13.96 -13.48
N ILE A 209 15.21 -14.00 -12.83
CA ILE A 209 16.06 -12.84 -12.59
C ILE A 209 17.40 -13.10 -13.26
N LYS A 210 17.78 -12.26 -14.23
CA LYS A 210 19.02 -12.42 -15.00
C LYS A 210 20.29 -12.16 -14.18
N VAL A 211 20.17 -11.35 -13.13
CA VAL A 211 21.28 -10.95 -12.26
C VAL A 211 20.98 -11.29 -10.81
N ALA A 212 22.00 -11.57 -10.01
CA ALA A 212 21.81 -11.82 -8.58
C ALA A 212 21.31 -10.57 -7.87
N LEU A 213 20.47 -10.75 -6.85
CA LEU A 213 20.13 -9.69 -5.91
C LEU A 213 21.38 -9.37 -5.07
N THR A 214 21.77 -8.10 -5.04
CA THR A 214 22.90 -7.63 -4.23
C THR A 214 22.39 -7.16 -2.89
N VAL A 215 22.93 -7.73 -1.81
CA VAL A 215 22.62 -7.34 -0.44
C VAL A 215 23.75 -6.45 0.07
N THR A 216 23.41 -5.31 0.67
CA THR A 216 24.34 -4.43 1.36
C THR A 216 25.05 -5.18 2.49
N SER A 217 26.39 -5.10 2.55
CA SER A 217 27.21 -5.76 3.57
C SER A 217 28.42 -4.92 4.02
N ASP A 218 28.32 -3.60 3.94
CA ASP A 218 29.37 -2.68 4.39
C ASP A 218 29.51 -2.75 5.92
N GLU A 219 30.76 -2.76 6.42
CA GLU A 219 31.05 -2.77 7.85
C GLU A 219 30.49 -1.53 8.57
N ARG A 220 30.47 -0.39 7.88
CA ARG A 220 29.97 0.89 8.42
C ARG A 220 28.48 0.87 8.72
N ASP A 221 27.74 -0.06 8.10
CA ASP A 221 26.29 -0.25 8.29
C ASP A 221 25.96 -1.30 9.37
N LYS A 222 26.97 -1.80 10.08
CA LYS A 222 26.87 -2.89 11.05
C LYS A 222 27.48 -2.52 12.37
N ILE A 223 26.91 -2.99 13.45
CA ILE A 223 27.40 -2.83 14.84
C ILE A 223 27.37 -4.19 15.57
N ASP A 224 27.99 -4.26 16.72
CA ASP A 224 27.94 -5.40 17.65
C ASP A 224 28.41 -6.74 17.04
N PHE A 225 29.58 -6.72 16.38
CA PHE A 225 30.16 -7.92 15.79
C PHE A 225 30.43 -8.99 16.85
N GLY A 226 29.91 -10.19 16.60
CA GLY A 226 30.09 -11.37 17.46
C GLY A 226 30.39 -12.63 16.64
N ALA A 227 30.80 -13.67 17.32
CA ALA A 227 31.01 -14.97 16.71
C ALA A 227 29.64 -15.60 16.31
N VAL A 228 29.62 -16.33 15.20
CA VAL A 228 28.47 -17.15 14.83
C VAL A 228 28.33 -18.28 15.86
N PRO A 229 27.17 -18.39 16.56
CA PRO A 229 27.05 -19.32 17.70
C PRO A 229 26.90 -20.78 17.28
N PHE A 230 26.66 -21.04 16.00
CA PHE A 230 26.42 -22.36 15.43
C PHE A 230 27.59 -22.81 14.56
N GLY A 231 27.96 -24.10 14.64
CA GLY A 231 29.05 -24.70 13.89
C GLY A 231 28.73 -26.15 13.50
N LEU A 232 29.74 -27.05 13.55
CA LEU A 232 29.66 -28.41 13.10
C LEU A 232 28.56 -29.23 13.77
N ASP A 233 28.37 -29.07 15.07
CA ASP A 233 27.34 -29.79 15.83
C ASP A 233 25.92 -29.41 15.43
N PHE A 234 25.69 -28.15 15.09
CA PHE A 234 24.42 -27.68 14.56
C PHE A 234 24.16 -28.26 13.17
N VAL A 235 25.15 -28.15 12.28
CA VAL A 235 25.05 -28.65 10.90
C VAL A 235 24.77 -30.14 10.85
N ASN A 236 25.41 -30.95 11.76
CA ASN A 236 25.18 -32.38 11.85
C ASN A 236 23.75 -32.76 12.29
N LYS A 237 23.01 -31.85 12.91
CA LYS A 237 21.62 -32.06 13.34
C LYS A 237 20.61 -31.63 12.27
N LEU A 238 21.03 -30.90 11.25
CA LEU A 238 20.15 -30.51 10.15
C LEU A 238 19.68 -31.74 9.39
N LYS A 239 18.43 -31.71 8.93
CA LYS A 239 17.76 -32.81 8.20
C LYS A 239 17.34 -32.34 6.82
N PRO A 240 18.23 -32.35 5.81
CA PRO A 240 17.84 -32.05 4.43
C PRO A 240 16.76 -33.00 3.94
N LYS A 241 15.77 -32.49 3.26
CA LYS A 241 14.66 -33.24 2.71
C LYS A 241 14.37 -32.86 1.28
N SER A 242 13.78 -33.79 0.53
CA SER A 242 13.10 -33.51 -0.72
C SER A 242 11.60 -33.38 -0.47
N PHE A 243 10.96 -32.41 -1.10
CA PHE A 243 9.54 -32.17 -0.90
C PHE A 243 8.89 -31.55 -2.15
N TRP A 244 7.58 -31.48 -2.12
CA TRP A 244 6.75 -30.71 -3.04
C TRP A 244 5.95 -29.71 -2.22
N PHE A 245 5.76 -28.51 -2.74
CA PHE A 245 4.78 -27.61 -2.13
C PHE A 245 3.38 -28.18 -2.31
N ARG A 246 2.49 -27.91 -1.36
CA ARG A 246 1.06 -28.16 -1.50
C ARG A 246 0.44 -27.01 -2.29
N LYS A 247 -0.54 -27.33 -3.14
CA LYS A 247 -1.31 -26.30 -3.86
C LYS A 247 -2.08 -25.40 -2.88
N ASP A 248 -2.52 -25.99 -1.77
CA ASP A 248 -3.10 -25.29 -0.64
C ASP A 248 -2.90 -26.13 0.64
N ARG A 249 -2.92 -25.51 1.83
CA ARG A 249 -2.66 -26.19 3.12
C ARG A 249 -3.65 -27.29 3.46
N ASN A 250 -4.85 -27.28 2.89
CA ASN A 250 -5.93 -28.21 3.17
C ASN A 250 -6.00 -29.38 2.17
N THR A 251 -5.08 -29.44 1.21
CA THR A 251 -5.06 -30.51 0.20
C THR A 251 -3.68 -31.17 0.12
N ASP A 252 -3.65 -32.45 -0.26
CA ASP A 252 -2.41 -33.17 -0.58
C ASP A 252 -2.01 -33.04 -2.06
N LYS A 253 -2.64 -32.12 -2.79
CA LYS A 253 -2.27 -31.85 -4.19
C LYS A 253 -0.94 -31.15 -4.25
N LYS A 254 -0.01 -31.72 -5.02
CA LYS A 254 1.32 -31.17 -5.29
C LYS A 254 1.22 -29.93 -6.18
N ASP A 255 2.07 -28.95 -5.92
CA ASP A 255 2.27 -27.76 -6.73
C ASP A 255 3.69 -27.69 -7.28
N GLY A 256 3.83 -27.29 -8.54
CA GLY A 256 5.13 -27.07 -9.18
C GLY A 256 5.96 -28.33 -9.39
N CYS A 257 7.24 -28.27 -8.99
CA CYS A 257 8.24 -29.34 -9.12
C CYS A 257 8.76 -29.79 -7.74
N GLN A 258 9.57 -30.85 -7.74
CA GLN A 258 10.25 -31.32 -6.53
C GLN A 258 11.34 -30.33 -6.11
N HIS A 259 11.45 -30.10 -4.82
CA HIS A 259 12.43 -29.21 -4.20
C HIS A 259 13.31 -29.97 -3.21
N TYR A 260 14.51 -29.44 -2.96
CA TYR A 260 15.37 -29.83 -1.86
C TYR A 260 15.47 -28.67 -0.86
N GLY A 261 15.43 -28.97 0.43
CA GLY A 261 15.50 -27.95 1.46
C GLY A 261 15.31 -28.51 2.86
N PHE A 262 14.81 -27.68 3.75
CA PHE A 262 14.62 -28.02 5.16
C PHE A 262 13.17 -27.76 5.57
N VAL A 263 12.75 -28.40 6.66
CA VAL A 263 11.51 -28.07 7.36
C VAL A 263 11.84 -26.95 8.36
N ALA A 264 11.14 -25.83 8.25
CA ALA A 264 11.39 -24.65 9.10
C ALA A 264 11.29 -24.99 10.60
N GLN A 265 10.33 -25.80 11.00
CA GLN A 265 10.15 -26.25 12.37
C GLN A 265 11.35 -27.04 12.91
N ASP A 266 11.98 -27.85 12.05
CA ASP A 266 13.16 -28.65 12.44
C ASP A 266 14.37 -27.73 12.75
N ILE A 267 14.56 -26.65 11.96
CA ILE A 267 15.63 -25.66 12.19
C ILE A 267 15.30 -24.79 13.41
N LEU A 268 14.08 -24.28 13.51
CA LEU A 268 13.64 -23.45 14.63
C LEU A 268 13.87 -24.14 15.98
N ALA A 269 13.59 -25.44 16.05
CA ALA A 269 13.85 -26.22 17.25
C ALA A 269 15.34 -26.35 17.62
N LEU A 270 16.25 -26.17 16.65
CA LEU A 270 17.70 -26.17 16.86
C LEU A 270 18.24 -24.78 17.22
N GLU A 271 17.61 -23.69 16.76
CA GLU A 271 18.01 -22.31 17.03
C GLU A 271 17.62 -21.86 18.45
N GLY A 272 16.53 -22.39 19.01
CA GLY A 272 16.04 -22.02 20.34
C GLY A 272 15.32 -20.68 20.37
N ASP A 273 15.55 -19.90 21.45
CA ASP A 273 14.74 -18.72 21.76
C ASP A 273 14.99 -17.49 20.85
N ASN A 274 16.14 -17.45 20.17
CA ASN A 274 16.51 -16.32 19.31
C ASN A 274 16.85 -16.79 17.89
N PRO A 275 15.83 -17.17 17.10
CA PRO A 275 16.06 -17.68 15.75
C PRO A 275 16.51 -16.56 14.80
N VAL A 276 17.49 -16.88 13.94
CA VAL A 276 18.03 -16.01 12.89
C VAL A 276 17.77 -16.58 11.50
N ILE A 277 17.95 -17.91 11.37
CA ILE A 277 17.74 -18.64 10.10
C ILE A 277 16.25 -18.78 9.80
N ILE A 278 15.44 -18.96 10.83
CA ILE A 278 13.99 -19.03 10.69
C ILE A 278 13.35 -17.72 11.16
N ASP A 279 12.55 -17.12 10.30
CA ASP A 279 11.66 -16.05 10.67
C ASP A 279 10.39 -16.65 11.26
N ASN A 280 10.15 -16.39 12.53
CA ASN A 280 9.01 -16.87 13.32
C ASN A 280 8.05 -15.74 13.74
N GLU A 281 8.15 -14.58 13.11
CA GLU A 281 7.27 -13.44 13.37
C GLU A 281 5.77 -13.82 13.28
N GLN A 282 5.47 -14.79 12.41
CA GLN A 282 4.13 -15.38 12.29
C GLN A 282 4.24 -16.89 12.56
N GLU A 283 3.77 -17.36 13.72
CA GLU A 283 3.86 -18.77 14.14
C GLU A 283 3.26 -19.75 13.12
N ASP A 284 2.16 -19.36 12.48
CA ASP A 284 1.48 -20.17 11.46
C ASP A 284 2.15 -20.09 10.07
N ASN A 285 3.16 -19.25 9.91
CA ASN A 285 3.80 -18.99 8.62
C ASN A 285 5.31 -18.76 8.74
N LEU A 286 6.02 -19.77 9.21
CA LEU A 286 7.48 -19.75 9.33
C LEU A 286 8.16 -19.59 7.96
N LYS A 287 9.16 -18.73 7.89
CA LYS A 287 9.94 -18.48 6.67
C LYS A 287 11.41 -18.83 6.88
N TYR A 288 12.03 -19.38 5.86
CA TYR A 288 13.43 -19.76 5.86
C TYR A 288 14.31 -18.71 5.19
N LYS A 289 15.24 -18.13 5.92
CA LYS A 289 16.25 -17.17 5.48
C LYS A 289 17.56 -17.89 5.16
N GLY A 290 17.62 -18.52 4.00
CA GLY A 290 18.71 -19.45 3.64
C GLY A 290 20.10 -18.85 3.64
N GLU A 291 20.24 -17.56 3.36
CA GLU A 291 21.53 -16.84 3.41
C GLU A 291 22.15 -16.83 4.80
N HIS A 292 21.37 -16.85 5.87
CA HIS A 292 21.88 -16.89 7.25
C HIS A 292 22.49 -18.26 7.62
N LEU A 293 22.17 -19.30 6.87
CA LEU A 293 22.83 -20.60 7.05
C LEU A 293 24.27 -20.63 6.50
N VAL A 294 24.60 -19.77 5.53
CA VAL A 294 25.93 -19.77 4.89
C VAL A 294 27.07 -19.52 5.90
N PRO A 295 27.02 -18.49 6.78
CA PRO A 295 28.06 -18.29 7.81
C PRO A 295 28.18 -19.47 8.78
N VAL A 296 27.08 -20.12 9.11
CA VAL A 296 27.07 -21.34 9.95
C VAL A 296 27.78 -22.51 9.27
N LEU A 297 27.56 -22.69 7.97
CA LEU A 297 28.26 -23.71 7.18
C LEU A 297 29.75 -23.42 7.08
N VAL A 298 30.14 -22.15 6.90
CA VAL A 298 31.56 -21.74 6.89
C VAL A 298 32.24 -22.06 8.23
N ASN A 299 31.58 -21.70 9.35
CA ASN A 299 32.08 -22.01 10.68
C ASN A 299 32.23 -23.52 10.91
N ALA A 300 31.24 -24.31 10.53
CA ALA A 300 31.28 -25.77 10.61
C ALA A 300 32.44 -26.39 9.79
N ILE A 301 32.71 -25.86 8.57
CA ILE A 301 33.84 -26.29 7.73
C ILE A 301 35.17 -25.96 8.41
N GLN A 302 35.30 -24.77 8.99
CA GLN A 302 36.52 -24.37 9.73
C GLN A 302 36.79 -25.26 10.95
N GLU A 303 35.75 -25.59 11.72
CA GLU A 303 35.87 -26.53 12.86
C GLU A 303 36.25 -27.94 12.40
N LEU A 304 35.63 -28.42 11.28
CA LEU A 304 35.99 -29.73 10.70
C LEU A 304 37.43 -29.76 10.21
N SER A 305 37.87 -28.70 9.50
CA SER A 305 39.25 -28.58 8.99
C SER A 305 40.26 -28.63 10.15
N ALA A 306 40.00 -27.91 11.25
CA ALA A 306 40.86 -27.95 12.42
C ALA A 306 40.94 -29.35 13.07
N LYS A 307 39.80 -30.08 13.12
CA LYS A 307 39.77 -31.45 13.61
C LYS A 307 40.56 -32.41 12.72
N VAL A 308 40.47 -32.27 11.40
CA VAL A 308 41.26 -33.09 10.45
C VAL A 308 42.76 -32.81 10.62
N THR A 309 43.15 -31.54 10.62
CA THR A 309 44.58 -31.17 10.83
C THR A 309 45.12 -31.72 12.13
N ALA A 310 44.35 -31.69 13.19
CA ALA A 310 44.79 -32.28 14.50
C ALA A 310 44.98 -33.81 14.45
N LEU A 311 44.11 -34.51 13.67
CA LEU A 311 44.21 -35.96 13.45
C LEU A 311 45.39 -36.35 12.54
N GLU A 312 45.79 -35.50 11.61
CA GLU A 312 46.90 -35.71 10.70
C GLU A 312 48.26 -35.42 11.37
N ALA A 313 48.27 -34.61 12.42
CA ALA A 313 49.47 -34.24 13.17
C ALA A 313 49.78 -35.18 14.35
N GLY A 314 48.90 -36.09 14.72
CA GLY A 314 49.07 -37.06 15.81
C GLY A 314 49.24 -38.46 15.28
#